data_f61643246556b0f12c3fc2c7c112491e
#
_entry.id   f61643246556b0f12c3fc2c7c112491e
#
_cell.length_a   1.000
_cell.length_b   1.000
_cell.length_c   1.000
_cell.angle_alpha   90.00
_cell.angle_beta   90.00
_cell.angle_gamma   90.00
#
_symmetry.space_group_name_H-M   'P 1'
#
loop_
_entity.id
_entity.type
_entity.pdbx_description
1 polymer ?
#
loop_
_entity_poly.entity_id
_entity_poly.type
_entity_poly.pdbx_seq_one_letter_code
_entity_poly.pdbx_strand_id
1 'polypeptide(L)'
;MSDHVYRIGIVGTGGIARAHGSACQQVDIAEIAAIYDVSQEAVNRYGDQFEVANRYTDLDEMLNAENLDIVIICTWGAFHAEVGIQIANSQRVRAILCEKPFTDNAAQAEQMVAAAKANGVLLAEAFKFRHHPMHLKAKEIVDSGGIGDVMTLRSTFCTGGGGGRADTRKPENNWRFNKAKGGGSIYDLACYNIHHARFIFDAEPVKVFAAAQPGIEVDDAMYFLLVFPDGRTAQISVGFNAAGGQYAEICGIGGMLRMDKVWNNENQPVTLEHQTPQGLQSIEFEPVFQFANQLSHMCDCLETGCPHRISPENSIAQMKVIDAALESVATGKVVEL
;
A
#
# COMPACT_ATOMS: atom_id res chain seq x y z
N MET A 1 -1.39 23.02 18.63
CA MET A 1 -0.82 21.68 18.34
C MET A 1 -0.76 20.97 19.66
N SER A 2 -1.20 19.72 19.71
CA SER A 2 -1.15 18.90 20.92
C SER A 2 0.31 18.67 21.31
N ASP A 3 0.61 18.69 22.63
CA ASP A 3 1.92 18.29 23.16
C ASP A 3 2.03 16.75 23.28
N HIS A 4 1.04 16.01 22.71
CA HIS A 4 1.00 14.55 22.78
C HIS A 4 1.98 13.92 21.79
N VAL A 5 2.90 13.10 22.30
CA VAL A 5 3.78 12.26 21.49
C VAL A 5 3.12 10.89 21.36
N TYR A 6 2.80 10.51 20.11
CA TYR A 6 2.18 9.23 19.81
C TYR A 6 3.17 8.07 19.96
N ARG A 7 2.80 7.09 20.77
CA ARG A 7 3.59 5.90 21.04
C ARG A 7 3.32 4.81 19.99
N ILE A 8 4.32 4.50 19.19
CA ILE A 8 4.20 3.61 18.04
C ILE A 8 4.74 2.22 18.39
N GLY A 9 3.93 1.18 18.16
CA GLY A 9 4.36 -0.21 18.15
C GLY A 9 4.65 -0.67 16.71
N ILE A 10 5.82 -1.27 16.47
CA ILE A 10 6.15 -1.88 15.17
C ILE A 10 6.02 -3.39 15.28
N VAL A 11 5.14 -3.99 14.48
CA VAL A 11 4.86 -5.44 14.45
C VAL A 11 5.38 -6.05 13.16
N GLY A 12 6.44 -6.87 13.29
CA GLY A 12 7.27 -7.32 12.18
C GLY A 12 8.42 -6.35 11.91
N THR A 13 9.67 -6.79 12.14
CA THR A 13 10.87 -5.96 12.06
C THR A 13 11.69 -6.23 10.78
N GLY A 14 10.98 -6.57 9.70
CA GLY A 14 11.54 -6.86 8.38
C GLY A 14 11.98 -5.63 7.60
N GLY A 15 12.10 -5.80 6.27
CA GLY A 15 12.63 -4.76 5.38
C GLY A 15 11.80 -3.48 5.38
N ILE A 16 10.48 -3.59 5.29
CA ILE A 16 9.58 -2.43 5.21
C ILE A 16 9.47 -1.68 6.56
N ALA A 17 9.62 -2.39 7.66
CA ALA A 17 9.62 -1.78 8.99
C ALA A 17 10.68 -0.68 9.13
N ARG A 18 11.81 -0.79 8.43
CA ARG A 18 12.87 0.24 8.44
C ARG A 18 12.38 1.57 7.87
N ALA A 19 11.53 1.53 6.83
CA ALA A 19 10.94 2.76 6.30
C ALA A 19 10.00 3.42 7.31
N HIS A 20 9.21 2.62 8.03
CA HIS A 20 8.36 3.12 9.11
C HIS A 20 9.17 3.63 10.31
N GLY A 21 10.25 2.94 10.69
CA GLY A 21 11.18 3.43 11.71
C GLY A 21 11.78 4.78 11.34
N SER A 22 12.23 4.94 10.09
CA SER A 22 12.73 6.22 9.58
C SER A 22 11.63 7.29 9.51
N ALA A 23 10.37 6.90 9.30
CA ALA A 23 9.24 7.84 9.36
C ALA A 23 9.01 8.35 10.79
N CYS A 24 9.07 7.49 11.79
CA CYS A 24 8.97 7.90 13.19
C CYS A 24 10.08 8.89 13.59
N GLN A 25 11.30 8.73 13.06
CA GLN A 25 12.40 9.67 13.32
C GLN A 25 12.21 11.05 12.64
N GLN A 26 11.31 11.17 11.64
CA GLN A 26 11.04 12.42 10.91
C GLN A 26 9.73 13.10 11.34
N VAL A 27 8.93 12.46 12.18
CA VAL A 27 7.67 12.99 12.68
C VAL A 27 7.84 13.32 14.17
N ASP A 28 8.03 14.58 14.49
CA ASP A 28 8.37 15.07 15.86
C ASP A 28 7.39 14.61 16.94
N ILE A 29 6.15 14.32 16.56
CA ILE A 29 5.07 13.87 17.46
C ILE A 29 4.91 12.34 17.49
N ALA A 30 5.91 11.57 17.04
CA ALA A 30 5.85 10.10 17.03
C ALA A 30 7.15 9.50 17.60
N GLU A 31 7.04 8.49 18.45
CA GLU A 31 8.17 7.72 18.96
C GLU A 31 7.95 6.22 18.81
N ILE A 32 9.00 5.46 18.50
CA ILE A 32 8.92 4.00 18.52
C ILE A 32 9.02 3.53 19.98
N ALA A 33 7.88 3.22 20.57
CA ALA A 33 7.79 2.81 21.96
C ALA A 33 8.13 1.34 22.18
N ALA A 34 7.76 0.46 21.24
CA ALA A 34 8.00 -0.98 21.32
C ALA A 34 8.06 -1.63 19.93
N ILE A 35 8.70 -2.79 19.87
CA ILE A 35 8.83 -3.59 18.66
C ILE A 35 8.59 -5.07 18.93
N TYR A 36 7.99 -5.75 17.96
CA TYR A 36 7.72 -7.19 18.01
C TYR A 36 8.12 -7.88 16.71
N ASP A 37 8.72 -9.04 16.82
CA ASP A 37 8.90 -10.00 15.73
C ASP A 37 9.01 -11.41 16.33
N VAL A 38 8.59 -12.44 15.62
CA VAL A 38 8.76 -13.84 16.05
C VAL A 38 10.24 -14.25 16.16
N SER A 39 11.12 -13.51 15.52
CA SER A 39 12.58 -13.73 15.50
C SER A 39 13.28 -12.80 16.49
N GLN A 40 13.86 -13.34 17.55
CA GLN A 40 14.68 -12.60 18.50
C GLN A 40 15.85 -11.86 17.83
N GLU A 41 16.45 -12.46 16.80
CA GLU A 41 17.53 -11.84 16.03
C GLU A 41 17.02 -10.60 15.26
N ALA A 42 15.83 -10.69 14.63
CA ALA A 42 15.23 -9.60 13.88
C ALA A 42 14.87 -8.44 14.81
N VAL A 43 14.26 -8.73 15.96
CA VAL A 43 13.95 -7.75 17.01
C VAL A 43 15.21 -7.05 17.49
N ASN A 44 16.27 -7.80 17.81
CA ASN A 44 17.51 -7.20 18.30
C ASN A 44 18.16 -6.29 17.26
N ARG A 45 18.28 -6.75 16.02
CA ARG A 45 18.83 -5.97 14.92
C ARG A 45 18.09 -4.66 14.68
N TYR A 46 16.74 -4.71 14.69
CA TYR A 46 15.92 -3.53 14.50
C TYR A 46 15.99 -2.60 15.73
N GLY A 47 15.92 -3.16 16.93
CA GLY A 47 16.03 -2.40 18.17
C GLY A 47 17.36 -1.69 18.34
N ASP A 48 18.45 -2.31 17.89
CA ASP A 48 19.79 -1.67 17.88
C ASP A 48 19.87 -0.55 16.84
N GLN A 49 19.25 -0.75 15.66
CA GLN A 49 19.25 0.27 14.59
C GLN A 49 18.44 1.52 14.96
N PHE A 50 17.33 1.37 15.66
CA PHE A 50 16.41 2.48 15.99
C PHE A 50 16.42 2.84 17.47
N GLU A 51 17.38 2.29 18.24
CA GLU A 51 17.57 2.55 19.70
C GLU A 51 16.33 2.23 20.54
N VAL A 52 15.55 1.19 20.14
CA VAL A 52 14.35 0.78 20.86
C VAL A 52 14.72 -0.21 21.96
N ALA A 53 14.35 0.12 23.20
CA ALA A 53 14.63 -0.70 24.37
C ALA A 53 13.59 -1.82 24.56
N ASN A 54 12.31 -1.54 24.29
CA ASN A 54 11.20 -2.46 24.54
C ASN A 54 11.04 -3.42 23.34
N ARG A 55 11.50 -4.67 23.53
CA ARG A 55 11.67 -5.67 22.47
C ARG A 55 10.96 -6.96 22.85
N TYR A 56 10.03 -7.42 22.01
CA TYR A 56 9.15 -8.54 22.31
C TYR A 56 9.20 -9.60 21.21
N THR A 57 9.05 -10.86 21.63
CA THR A 57 8.80 -12.00 20.72
C THR A 57 7.44 -12.63 20.97
N ASP A 58 6.66 -12.05 21.87
CA ASP A 58 5.26 -12.35 22.12
C ASP A 58 4.45 -11.06 21.94
N LEU A 59 3.45 -11.10 21.04
CA LEU A 59 2.65 -9.92 20.70
C LEU A 59 1.72 -9.53 21.85
N ASP A 60 1.12 -10.49 22.54
CA ASP A 60 0.23 -10.20 23.66
C ASP A 60 1.01 -9.60 24.83
N GLU A 61 2.24 -10.05 25.06
CA GLU A 61 3.13 -9.44 26.05
C GLU A 61 3.38 -7.96 25.72
N MET A 62 3.74 -7.64 24.46
CA MET A 62 3.93 -6.25 24.05
C MET A 62 2.68 -5.41 24.24
N LEU A 63 1.53 -5.90 23.77
CA LEU A 63 0.26 -5.16 23.87
C LEU A 63 -0.20 -4.96 25.31
N ASN A 64 0.12 -5.85 26.22
CA ASN A 64 -0.23 -5.74 27.65
C ASN A 64 0.75 -4.87 28.44
N ALA A 65 2.03 -4.88 28.07
CA ALA A 65 3.07 -4.14 28.78
C ALA A 65 3.13 -2.66 28.37
N GLU A 66 2.80 -2.34 27.10
CA GLU A 66 3.02 -1.03 26.54
C GLU A 66 1.72 -0.23 26.33
N ASN A 67 1.79 1.07 26.60
CA ASN A 67 0.71 1.99 26.25
C ASN A 67 0.95 2.53 24.85
N LEU A 68 0.37 1.86 23.84
CA LEU A 68 0.54 2.21 22.43
C LEU A 68 -0.66 3.02 21.92
N ASP A 69 -0.39 4.07 21.15
CA ASP A 69 -1.43 4.79 20.42
C ASP A 69 -1.68 4.13 19.06
N ILE A 70 -0.61 3.84 18.32
CA ILE A 70 -0.65 3.31 16.96
C ILE A 70 0.20 2.05 16.88
N VAL A 71 -0.33 1.01 16.24
CA VAL A 71 0.48 -0.13 15.82
C VAL A 71 0.61 -0.15 14.31
N ILE A 72 1.85 -0.29 13.81
CA ILE A 72 2.15 -0.45 12.39
C ILE A 72 2.46 -1.92 12.13
N ILE A 73 1.63 -2.57 11.30
CA ILE A 73 1.81 -3.98 10.92
C ILE A 73 2.72 -4.03 9.69
N CYS A 74 3.89 -4.64 9.86
CA CYS A 74 4.94 -4.79 8.86
C CYS A 74 5.31 -6.26 8.62
N THR A 75 4.44 -7.20 8.99
CA THR A 75 4.63 -8.64 8.75
C THR A 75 4.51 -8.95 7.25
N TRP A 76 4.58 -10.22 6.86
CA TRP A 76 4.20 -10.62 5.50
C TRP A 76 2.68 -10.56 5.33
N GLY A 77 2.20 -10.25 4.12
CA GLY A 77 0.78 -10.07 3.80
C GLY A 77 -0.13 -11.19 4.28
N ALA A 78 0.32 -12.44 4.21
CA ALA A 78 -0.42 -13.60 4.67
C ALA A 78 -0.79 -13.57 6.17
N PHE A 79 -0.10 -12.78 6.98
CA PHE A 79 -0.34 -12.70 8.43
C PHE A 79 -1.04 -11.40 8.86
N HIS A 80 -1.29 -10.47 7.96
CA HIS A 80 -1.86 -9.16 8.30
C HIS A 80 -3.23 -9.28 8.97
N ALA A 81 -4.13 -10.14 8.45
CA ALA A 81 -5.47 -10.30 9.00
C ALA A 81 -5.45 -10.86 10.43
N GLU A 82 -4.73 -11.95 10.65
CA GLU A 82 -4.61 -12.58 11.98
C GLU A 82 -4.05 -11.60 13.01
N VAL A 83 -2.92 -10.99 12.69
CA VAL A 83 -2.25 -10.01 13.55
C VAL A 83 -3.12 -8.78 13.79
N GLY A 84 -3.75 -8.24 12.75
CA GLY A 84 -4.61 -7.07 12.87
C GLY A 84 -5.86 -7.32 13.71
N ILE A 85 -6.46 -8.51 13.60
CA ILE A 85 -7.58 -8.94 14.44
C ILE A 85 -7.14 -9.08 15.90
N GLN A 86 -5.98 -9.71 16.17
CA GLN A 86 -5.43 -9.84 17.51
C GLN A 86 -5.20 -8.47 18.15
N ILE A 87 -4.56 -7.54 17.44
CA ILE A 87 -4.30 -6.19 17.92
C ILE A 87 -5.61 -5.45 18.20
N ALA A 88 -6.58 -5.48 17.27
CA ALA A 88 -7.86 -4.82 17.45
C ALA A 88 -8.63 -5.36 18.68
N ASN A 89 -8.63 -6.68 18.86
CA ASN A 89 -9.32 -7.34 19.97
C ASN A 89 -8.63 -7.13 21.33
N SER A 90 -7.35 -6.75 21.35
CA SER A 90 -6.66 -6.41 22.60
C SER A 90 -7.25 -5.20 23.30
N GLN A 91 -7.90 -4.29 22.55
CA GLN A 91 -8.41 -2.99 23.03
C GLN A 91 -7.33 -2.10 23.67
N ARG A 92 -6.07 -2.28 23.24
CA ARG A 92 -4.90 -1.59 23.80
C ARG A 92 -4.34 -0.49 22.90
N VAL A 93 -4.92 -0.32 21.70
CA VAL A 93 -4.44 0.62 20.70
C VAL A 93 -5.58 1.49 20.17
N ARG A 94 -5.26 2.69 19.73
CA ARG A 94 -6.23 3.63 19.13
C ARG A 94 -6.30 3.49 17.61
N ALA A 95 -5.16 3.12 16.98
CA ALA A 95 -5.09 2.95 15.53
C ALA A 95 -4.17 1.82 15.11
N ILE A 96 -4.47 1.27 13.92
CA ILE A 96 -3.66 0.28 13.21
C ILE A 96 -3.40 0.82 11.80
N LEU A 97 -2.12 0.92 11.43
CA LEU A 97 -1.65 1.15 10.08
C LEU A 97 -1.10 -0.18 9.55
N CYS A 98 -1.81 -0.81 8.60
CA CYS A 98 -1.44 -2.12 8.08
C CYS A 98 -0.74 -1.97 6.73
N GLU A 99 0.44 -2.56 6.57
CA GLU A 99 1.14 -2.60 5.27
C GLU A 99 0.30 -3.27 4.18
N LYS A 100 0.60 -2.87 2.95
CA LYS A 100 0.01 -3.48 1.75
C LYS A 100 0.74 -4.81 1.39
N PRO A 101 0.06 -5.77 0.79
CA PRO A 101 -1.38 -5.82 0.55
C PRO A 101 -2.13 -5.95 1.88
N PHE A 102 -3.34 -5.43 1.95
CA PHE A 102 -4.08 -5.38 3.22
C PHE A 102 -4.25 -6.75 3.87
N THR A 103 -4.62 -7.75 3.07
CA THR A 103 -4.79 -9.17 3.47
C THR A 103 -4.57 -10.07 2.26
N ASP A 104 -4.71 -11.40 2.42
CA ASP A 104 -4.64 -12.34 1.30
C ASP A 104 -5.90 -12.35 0.42
N ASN A 105 -7.07 -11.99 0.97
CA ASN A 105 -8.34 -11.99 0.27
C ASN A 105 -9.36 -11.05 0.94
N ALA A 106 -10.47 -10.79 0.25
CA ALA A 106 -11.52 -9.89 0.73
C ALA A 106 -12.21 -10.39 2.01
N ALA A 107 -12.39 -11.69 2.18
CA ALA A 107 -13.03 -12.24 3.38
C ALA A 107 -12.19 -11.99 4.64
N GLN A 108 -10.88 -12.11 4.55
CA GLN A 108 -9.97 -11.73 5.65
C GLN A 108 -9.99 -10.22 5.91
N ALA A 109 -10.07 -9.39 4.86
CA ALA A 109 -10.19 -7.95 5.01
C ALA A 109 -11.48 -7.58 5.76
N GLU A 110 -12.62 -8.19 5.40
CA GLU A 110 -13.90 -8.00 6.08
C GLU A 110 -13.83 -8.37 7.56
N GLN A 111 -13.17 -9.49 7.91
CA GLN A 111 -12.97 -9.92 9.30
C GLN A 111 -12.11 -8.92 10.10
N MET A 112 -11.00 -8.47 9.53
CA MET A 112 -10.10 -7.52 10.18
C MET A 112 -10.79 -6.16 10.39
N VAL A 113 -11.51 -5.67 9.39
CA VAL A 113 -12.29 -4.43 9.48
C VAL A 113 -13.40 -4.54 10.53
N ALA A 114 -14.11 -5.68 10.57
CA ALA A 114 -15.14 -5.92 11.56
C ALA A 114 -14.58 -5.91 13.00
N ALA A 115 -13.40 -6.53 13.23
CA ALA A 115 -12.72 -6.51 14.52
C ALA A 115 -12.31 -5.09 14.94
N ALA A 116 -11.70 -4.33 14.03
CA ALA A 116 -11.30 -2.95 14.30
C ALA A 116 -12.52 -2.06 14.63
N LYS A 117 -13.59 -2.18 13.85
CA LYS A 117 -14.83 -1.43 14.06
C LYS A 117 -15.51 -1.77 15.38
N ALA A 118 -15.57 -3.05 15.75
CA ALA A 118 -16.17 -3.51 17.00
C ALA A 118 -15.46 -2.95 18.23
N ASN A 119 -14.17 -2.67 18.11
CA ASN A 119 -13.32 -2.18 19.21
C ASN A 119 -13.01 -0.66 19.10
N GLY A 120 -13.59 0.04 18.14
CA GLY A 120 -13.38 1.48 17.97
C GLY A 120 -11.95 1.86 17.54
N VAL A 121 -11.22 0.94 16.89
CA VAL A 121 -9.85 1.15 16.43
C VAL A 121 -9.86 1.76 15.03
N LEU A 122 -9.16 2.88 14.83
CA LEU A 122 -8.94 3.45 13.50
C LEU A 122 -8.02 2.54 12.70
N LEU A 123 -8.52 1.95 11.60
CA LEU A 123 -7.77 1.04 10.75
C LEU A 123 -7.56 1.63 9.37
N ALA A 124 -6.33 1.61 8.87
CA ALA A 124 -6.00 2.06 7.52
C ALA A 124 -4.91 1.20 6.87
N GLU A 125 -4.98 1.07 5.55
CA GLU A 125 -3.96 0.42 4.73
C GLU A 125 -2.85 1.40 4.35
N ALA A 126 -1.60 0.92 4.39
CA ALA A 126 -0.41 1.74 4.20
C ALA A 126 -0.06 1.93 2.72
N PHE A 127 -0.94 2.55 1.95
CA PHE A 127 -0.58 3.03 0.61
C PHE A 127 0.12 4.39 0.69
N LYS A 128 1.42 4.38 0.94
CA LYS A 128 2.28 5.57 1.06
C LYS A 128 2.06 6.61 -0.05
N PHE A 129 1.87 6.17 -1.31
CA PHE A 129 1.70 7.08 -2.46
C PHE A 129 0.48 8.01 -2.33
N ARG A 130 -0.57 7.59 -1.60
CA ARG A 130 -1.75 8.41 -1.31
C ARG A 130 -1.43 9.67 -0.47
N HIS A 131 -0.20 9.74 0.08
CA HIS A 131 0.32 10.84 0.89
C HIS A 131 1.42 11.62 0.17
N HIS A 132 1.68 11.31 -1.12
CA HIS A 132 2.66 12.03 -1.92
C HIS A 132 2.00 13.21 -2.66
N PRO A 133 2.58 14.44 -2.59
CA PRO A 133 2.00 15.64 -3.22
C PRO A 133 1.70 15.48 -4.71
N MET A 134 2.52 14.77 -5.47
CA MET A 134 2.31 14.52 -6.90
C MET A 134 0.97 13.82 -7.17
N HIS A 135 0.65 12.77 -6.39
CA HIS A 135 -0.61 12.03 -6.56
C HIS A 135 -1.83 12.86 -6.14
N LEU A 136 -1.69 13.66 -5.08
CA LEU A 136 -2.74 14.58 -4.64
C LEU A 136 -3.00 15.66 -5.71
N LYS A 137 -1.93 16.19 -6.31
CA LYS A 137 -2.05 17.17 -7.40
C LYS A 137 -2.64 16.57 -8.67
N ALA A 138 -2.28 15.35 -9.03
CA ALA A 138 -2.87 14.64 -10.15
C ALA A 138 -4.39 14.47 -9.96
N LYS A 139 -4.82 14.05 -8.75
CA LYS A 139 -6.25 13.93 -8.41
C LYS A 139 -6.95 15.30 -8.45
N GLU A 140 -6.36 16.35 -7.90
CA GLU A 140 -6.90 17.71 -7.98
C GLU A 140 -7.14 18.17 -9.43
N ILE A 141 -6.17 17.93 -10.33
CA ILE A 141 -6.30 18.28 -11.75
C ILE A 141 -7.44 17.50 -12.40
N VAL A 142 -7.54 16.20 -12.10
CA VAL A 142 -8.63 15.35 -12.59
C VAL A 142 -9.99 15.85 -12.09
N ASP A 143 -10.14 16.07 -10.78
CA ASP A 143 -11.39 16.48 -10.16
C ASP A 143 -11.86 17.87 -10.59
N SER A 144 -10.91 18.76 -10.90
CA SER A 144 -11.22 20.09 -11.44
C SER A 144 -11.50 20.11 -12.96
N GLY A 145 -11.46 18.96 -13.62
CA GLY A 145 -11.66 18.84 -15.07
C GLY A 145 -10.50 19.32 -15.92
N GLY A 146 -9.28 19.42 -15.35
CA GLY A 146 -8.09 19.94 -16.02
C GLY A 146 -7.64 19.14 -17.25
N ILE A 147 -8.11 17.91 -17.42
CA ILE A 147 -7.92 17.05 -18.61
C ILE A 147 -9.25 16.65 -19.27
N GLY A 148 -10.37 17.31 -18.91
CA GLY A 148 -11.71 16.91 -19.33
C GLY A 148 -12.15 15.59 -18.73
N ASP A 149 -13.18 14.95 -19.31
CA ASP A 149 -13.64 13.63 -18.85
C ASP A 149 -12.53 12.61 -19.03
N VAL A 150 -12.15 11.96 -17.92
CA VAL A 150 -11.15 10.90 -17.93
C VAL A 150 -11.73 9.67 -18.62
N MET A 151 -10.98 9.08 -19.58
CA MET A 151 -11.41 7.92 -20.34
C MET A 151 -10.64 6.65 -20.01
N THR A 152 -9.33 6.76 -19.82
CA THR A 152 -8.49 5.60 -19.56
C THR A 152 -7.29 5.95 -18.68
N LEU A 153 -6.85 4.98 -17.89
CA LEU A 153 -5.60 5.00 -17.16
C LEU A 153 -4.72 3.86 -17.64
N ARG A 154 -3.44 4.12 -17.87
CA ARG A 154 -2.43 3.11 -18.15
C ARG A 154 -1.36 3.18 -17.09
N SER A 155 -0.98 2.05 -16.52
CA SER A 155 0.10 2.07 -15.53
C SER A 155 0.92 0.79 -15.55
N THR A 156 2.19 0.92 -15.19
CA THR A 156 3.10 -0.21 -15.07
C THR A 156 3.90 -0.14 -13.78
N PHE A 157 4.24 -1.32 -13.26
CA PHE A 157 5.19 -1.46 -12.18
C PHE A 157 6.03 -2.71 -12.43
N CYS A 158 7.15 -2.53 -13.12
CA CYS A 158 8.07 -3.61 -13.44
C CYS A 158 9.41 -3.38 -12.74
N THR A 159 9.88 -4.41 -12.02
CA THR A 159 11.12 -4.36 -11.23
C THR A 159 12.17 -5.34 -11.74
N GLY A 160 12.11 -5.70 -13.01
CA GLY A 160 12.86 -6.78 -13.66
C GLY A 160 14.37 -6.74 -13.60
N GLY A 161 14.94 -5.73 -13.01
CA GLY A 161 16.37 -5.72 -12.69
C GLY A 161 16.70 -6.21 -11.28
N GLY A 162 15.75 -6.13 -10.34
CA GLY A 162 15.98 -6.43 -8.92
C GLY A 162 15.99 -7.91 -8.57
N GLY A 163 15.43 -8.74 -9.43
CA GLY A 163 15.37 -10.19 -9.26
C GLY A 163 16.13 -10.98 -10.33
N GLY A 164 16.99 -10.32 -11.09
CA GLY A 164 17.62 -10.87 -12.28
C GLY A 164 18.57 -12.05 -12.09
N ARG A 165 18.84 -12.47 -10.86
CA ARG A 165 19.55 -13.72 -10.58
C ARG A 165 18.52 -14.79 -10.24
N ALA A 166 18.58 -15.93 -10.91
CA ALA A 166 17.70 -17.08 -10.68
C ALA A 166 17.60 -17.44 -9.18
N ASP A 167 18.70 -17.31 -8.42
CA ASP A 167 18.73 -17.60 -6.99
C ASP A 167 17.97 -16.62 -6.11
N THR A 168 17.78 -15.37 -6.52
CA THR A 168 17.02 -14.38 -5.76
C THR A 168 15.52 -14.47 -6.00
N ARG A 169 15.09 -15.29 -6.96
CA ARG A 169 13.67 -15.54 -7.31
C ARG A 169 13.14 -16.85 -6.73
N LYS A 170 13.91 -17.51 -5.88
CA LYS A 170 13.48 -18.73 -5.20
C LYS A 170 12.61 -18.41 -3.99
N PRO A 171 11.51 -19.14 -3.75
CA PRO A 171 10.61 -18.93 -2.62
C PRO A 171 11.30 -18.94 -1.25
N GLU A 172 12.31 -19.80 -1.07
CA GLU A 172 13.08 -19.90 0.18
C GLU A 172 13.94 -18.65 0.46
N ASN A 173 14.37 -17.93 -0.58
CA ASN A 173 15.28 -16.78 -0.48
C ASN A 173 14.59 -15.43 -0.51
N ASN A 174 13.35 -15.38 -1.06
CA ASN A 174 12.63 -14.13 -1.22
C ASN A 174 11.11 -14.35 -1.07
N TRP A 175 10.53 -13.72 -0.06
CA TRP A 175 9.11 -13.82 0.25
C TRP A 175 8.19 -13.48 -0.94
N ARG A 176 8.63 -12.59 -1.86
CA ARG A 176 7.85 -12.20 -3.04
C ARG A 176 7.51 -13.37 -3.96
N PHE A 177 8.27 -14.44 -3.90
CA PHE A 177 8.07 -15.66 -4.69
C PHE A 177 7.51 -16.82 -3.85
N ASN A 178 7.20 -16.58 -2.56
CA ASN A 178 6.72 -17.58 -1.61
C ASN A 178 5.22 -17.41 -1.37
N LYS A 179 4.43 -18.42 -1.77
CA LYS A 179 2.98 -18.40 -1.62
C LYS A 179 2.51 -18.31 -0.17
N ALA A 180 3.17 -19.03 0.75
CA ALA A 180 2.79 -19.05 2.17
C ALA A 180 3.04 -17.72 2.88
N LYS A 181 3.76 -16.80 2.24
CA LYS A 181 4.07 -15.46 2.76
C LYS A 181 3.24 -14.35 2.09
N GLY A 182 2.28 -14.71 1.24
CA GLY A 182 1.52 -13.74 0.45
C GLY A 182 2.34 -13.13 -0.70
N GLY A 183 3.21 -13.93 -1.34
CA GLY A 183 4.00 -13.50 -2.50
C GLY A 183 3.16 -13.43 -3.78
N GLY A 184 3.75 -12.88 -4.84
CA GLY A 184 3.16 -12.68 -6.16
C GLY A 184 3.24 -11.23 -6.59
N SER A 185 3.37 -11.00 -7.92
CA SER A 185 3.38 -9.65 -8.45
C SER A 185 2.04 -8.94 -8.26
N ILE A 186 0.96 -9.70 -8.12
CA ILE A 186 -0.37 -9.17 -7.83
C ILE A 186 -0.40 -8.46 -6.46
N TYR A 187 0.17 -9.06 -5.43
CA TYR A 187 0.18 -8.54 -4.06
C TYR A 187 1.26 -7.48 -3.84
N ASP A 188 2.47 -7.67 -4.42
CA ASP A 188 3.56 -6.73 -4.17
C ASP A 188 3.50 -5.48 -5.07
N LEU A 189 3.11 -5.63 -6.34
CA LEU A 189 3.16 -4.59 -7.35
C LEU A 189 1.78 -4.11 -7.81
N ALA A 190 0.91 -5.03 -8.28
CA ALA A 190 -0.36 -4.67 -8.90
C ALA A 190 -1.32 -3.97 -7.92
N CYS A 191 -1.24 -4.25 -6.64
CA CYS A 191 -2.04 -3.58 -5.63
C CYS A 191 -1.93 -2.04 -5.70
N TYR A 192 -0.75 -1.50 -6.01
CA TYR A 192 -0.55 -0.06 -6.24
C TYR A 192 -1.31 0.46 -7.46
N ASN A 193 -1.19 -0.25 -8.58
CA ASN A 193 -1.79 0.15 -9.84
C ASN A 193 -3.33 0.07 -9.79
N ILE A 194 -3.87 -0.99 -9.18
CA ILE A 194 -5.29 -1.18 -8.96
C ILE A 194 -5.83 -0.06 -8.05
N HIS A 195 -5.17 0.18 -6.91
CA HIS A 195 -5.57 1.24 -5.99
C HIS A 195 -5.51 2.63 -6.64
N HIS A 196 -4.48 2.90 -7.46
CA HIS A 196 -4.34 4.16 -8.17
C HIS A 196 -5.47 4.40 -9.17
N ALA A 197 -5.86 3.37 -9.95
CA ALA A 197 -6.97 3.48 -10.88
C ALA A 197 -8.29 3.79 -10.16
N ARG A 198 -8.60 3.08 -9.07
CA ARG A 198 -9.77 3.31 -8.23
C ARG A 198 -9.76 4.71 -7.62
N PHE A 199 -8.60 5.16 -7.14
CA PHE A 199 -8.42 6.50 -6.58
C PHE A 199 -8.64 7.61 -7.61
N ILE A 200 -8.04 7.50 -8.80
CA ILE A 200 -8.16 8.52 -9.84
C ILE A 200 -9.60 8.60 -10.37
N PHE A 201 -10.23 7.45 -10.59
CA PHE A 201 -11.59 7.41 -11.12
C PHE A 201 -12.67 7.68 -10.07
N ASP A 202 -12.31 7.66 -8.79
CA ASP A 202 -13.26 7.74 -7.66
C ASP A 202 -14.44 6.76 -7.84
N ALA A 203 -14.13 5.54 -8.22
CA ALA A 203 -15.10 4.50 -8.56
C ALA A 203 -14.49 3.11 -8.39
N GLU A 204 -15.38 2.12 -8.23
CA GLU A 204 -15.00 0.71 -8.24
C GLU A 204 -15.19 0.12 -9.64
N PRO A 205 -14.28 -0.77 -10.11
CA PRO A 205 -14.48 -1.48 -11.37
C PRO A 205 -15.66 -2.46 -11.24
N VAL A 206 -16.38 -2.66 -12.33
CA VAL A 206 -17.48 -3.63 -12.42
C VAL A 206 -17.09 -4.90 -13.17
N LYS A 207 -15.96 -4.87 -13.89
CA LYS A 207 -15.41 -6.05 -14.59
C LYS A 207 -13.91 -6.07 -14.50
N VAL A 208 -13.36 -7.27 -14.33
CA VAL A 208 -11.92 -7.54 -14.31
C VAL A 208 -11.61 -8.63 -15.31
N PHE A 209 -10.66 -8.37 -16.20
CA PHE A 209 -9.95 -9.41 -16.94
C PHE A 209 -8.48 -9.37 -16.57
N ALA A 210 -7.90 -10.52 -16.24
CA ALA A 210 -6.49 -10.63 -15.89
C ALA A 210 -5.86 -11.85 -16.55
N ALA A 211 -4.56 -11.72 -16.88
CA ALA A 211 -3.71 -12.81 -17.30
C ALA A 211 -2.42 -12.78 -16.48
N ALA A 212 -1.89 -13.95 -16.14
CA ALA A 212 -0.66 -14.08 -15.38
C ALA A 212 0.42 -14.79 -16.19
N GLN A 213 1.66 -14.40 -15.97
CA GLN A 213 2.81 -15.21 -16.28
C GLN A 213 3.22 -15.97 -15.01
N PRO A 214 3.12 -17.30 -14.99
CA PRO A 214 3.40 -18.09 -13.81
C PRO A 214 4.89 -18.06 -13.45
N GLY A 215 5.19 -17.96 -12.16
CA GLY A 215 6.49 -18.21 -11.59
C GLY A 215 6.58 -19.62 -10.98
N ILE A 216 7.39 -19.78 -9.91
CA ILE A 216 7.59 -21.09 -9.25
C ILE A 216 6.39 -21.46 -8.37
N GLU A 217 5.98 -20.58 -7.45
CA GLU A 217 4.83 -20.80 -6.55
C GLU A 217 3.70 -19.78 -6.79
N VAL A 218 4.05 -18.62 -7.32
CA VAL A 218 3.17 -17.47 -7.50
C VAL A 218 3.38 -16.86 -8.88
N ASP A 219 2.63 -15.83 -9.24
CA ASP A 219 2.80 -15.08 -10.48
C ASP A 219 4.08 -14.24 -10.50
N ASP A 220 4.82 -14.32 -11.61
CA ASP A 220 5.97 -13.45 -11.88
C ASP A 220 5.55 -12.11 -12.50
N ALA A 221 4.47 -12.12 -13.28
CA ALA A 221 3.91 -10.93 -13.90
C ALA A 221 2.39 -11.07 -14.07
N MET A 222 1.71 -9.93 -14.03
CA MET A 222 0.27 -9.84 -14.22
C MET A 222 -0.10 -8.70 -15.16
N TYR A 223 -1.17 -8.91 -15.92
CA TYR A 223 -1.73 -7.96 -16.88
C TYR A 223 -3.22 -7.85 -16.64
N PHE A 224 -3.74 -6.61 -16.56
CA PHE A 224 -5.14 -6.37 -16.20
C PHE A 224 -5.83 -5.43 -17.20
N LEU A 225 -7.11 -5.68 -17.39
CA LEU A 225 -8.07 -4.71 -17.88
C LEU A 225 -9.19 -4.60 -16.84
N LEU A 226 -9.28 -3.43 -16.22
CA LEU A 226 -10.39 -3.07 -15.33
C LEU A 226 -11.37 -2.21 -16.12
N VAL A 227 -12.68 -2.51 -16.00
CA VAL A 227 -13.76 -1.73 -16.61
C VAL A 227 -14.63 -1.15 -15.50
N PHE A 228 -14.87 0.15 -15.57
CA PHE A 228 -15.67 0.91 -14.61
C PHE A 228 -17.12 1.10 -15.12
N PRO A 229 -18.09 1.46 -14.24
CA PRO A 229 -19.50 1.51 -14.60
C PRO A 229 -19.86 2.38 -15.81
N ASP A 230 -19.11 3.47 -16.00
CA ASP A 230 -19.29 4.45 -17.08
C ASP A 230 -18.48 4.14 -18.35
N GLY A 231 -17.86 2.96 -18.42
CA GLY A 231 -17.05 2.52 -19.55
C GLY A 231 -15.60 2.97 -19.52
N ARG A 232 -15.17 3.75 -18.52
CA ARG A 232 -13.75 4.04 -18.30
C ARG A 232 -12.95 2.76 -18.08
N THR A 233 -11.68 2.75 -18.46
CA THR A 233 -10.84 1.56 -18.35
C THR A 233 -9.50 1.85 -17.70
N ALA A 234 -8.96 0.85 -16.98
CA ALA A 234 -7.56 0.87 -16.56
C ALA A 234 -6.82 -0.34 -17.15
N GLN A 235 -5.68 -0.06 -17.78
CA GLN A 235 -4.77 -1.04 -18.36
C GLN A 235 -3.52 -1.11 -17.49
N ILE A 236 -3.25 -2.27 -16.91
CA ILE A 236 -2.20 -2.45 -15.91
C ILE A 236 -1.26 -3.57 -16.34
N SER A 237 0.04 -3.34 -16.22
CA SER A 237 1.08 -4.32 -16.48
C SER A 237 2.10 -4.28 -15.34
N VAL A 238 2.28 -5.39 -14.63
CA VAL A 238 3.25 -5.50 -13.55
C VAL A 238 4.10 -6.76 -13.67
N GLY A 239 5.32 -6.74 -13.13
CA GLY A 239 6.15 -7.94 -13.14
C GLY A 239 7.52 -7.78 -12.50
N PHE A 240 8.02 -8.90 -12.01
CA PHE A 240 9.39 -9.07 -11.50
C PHE A 240 10.39 -9.45 -12.60
N ASN A 241 9.92 -9.81 -13.77
CA ASN A 241 10.70 -10.46 -14.85
C ASN A 241 10.96 -9.55 -16.06
N ALA A 242 10.45 -8.34 -16.06
CA ALA A 242 10.64 -7.38 -17.14
C ALA A 242 11.25 -6.07 -16.64
N ALA A 243 12.23 -5.55 -17.35
CA ALA A 243 12.71 -4.18 -17.16
C ALA A 243 11.71 -3.24 -17.86
N GLY A 244 11.07 -2.37 -17.10
CA GLY A 244 10.07 -1.45 -17.65
C GLY A 244 9.84 -0.24 -16.75
N GLY A 245 10.40 -0.28 -15.55
CA GLY A 245 10.24 0.81 -14.60
C GLY A 245 8.81 0.95 -14.10
N GLN A 246 8.47 2.15 -13.74
CA GLN A 246 7.17 2.49 -13.16
C GLN A 246 6.69 3.82 -13.73
N TYR A 247 5.50 3.82 -14.31
CA TYR A 247 4.84 5.03 -14.78
C TYR A 247 3.32 4.90 -14.71
N ALA A 248 2.62 6.03 -14.77
CA ALA A 248 1.19 6.09 -14.97
C ALA A 248 0.82 7.23 -15.94
N GLU A 249 -0.14 6.97 -16.80
CA GLU A 249 -0.76 7.92 -17.71
C GLU A 249 -2.27 7.95 -17.45
N ILE A 250 -2.82 9.14 -17.23
CA ILE A 250 -4.25 9.39 -17.03
C ILE A 250 -4.72 10.20 -18.23
N CYS A 251 -5.52 9.59 -19.10
CA CYS A 251 -5.92 10.18 -20.37
C CYS A 251 -7.39 10.60 -20.32
N GLY A 252 -7.62 11.89 -20.52
CA GLY A 252 -8.94 12.51 -20.68
C GLY A 252 -9.18 13.00 -22.11
N ILE A 253 -10.41 13.45 -22.38
CA ILE A 253 -10.78 14.02 -23.70
C ILE A 253 -10.12 15.37 -23.99
N GLY A 254 -9.71 16.09 -22.95
CA GLY A 254 -9.10 17.43 -23.03
C GLY A 254 -7.60 17.45 -22.75
N GLY A 255 -7.00 16.34 -22.33
CA GLY A 255 -5.58 16.30 -22.00
C GLY A 255 -5.14 14.98 -21.38
N MET A 256 -3.91 14.98 -20.90
CA MET A 256 -3.28 13.81 -20.28
C MET A 256 -2.38 14.24 -19.13
N LEU A 257 -2.35 13.43 -18.07
CA LEU A 257 -1.33 13.50 -17.02
C LEU A 257 -0.39 12.30 -17.16
N ARG A 258 0.92 12.56 -17.01
CA ARG A 258 1.93 11.50 -16.97
C ARG A 258 2.80 11.64 -15.73
N MET A 259 3.05 10.52 -15.08
CA MET A 259 3.91 10.39 -13.91
C MET A 259 4.96 9.32 -14.15
N ASP A 260 6.23 9.67 -14.07
CA ASP A 260 7.34 8.75 -14.00
C ASP A 260 7.75 8.57 -12.52
N LYS A 261 8.39 7.44 -12.17
CA LYS A 261 8.73 7.08 -10.78
C LYS A 261 7.53 7.14 -9.83
N VAL A 262 6.43 6.56 -10.23
CA VAL A 262 5.11 6.72 -9.60
C VAL A 262 5.07 6.19 -8.16
N TRP A 263 5.74 5.06 -7.88
CA TRP A 263 5.60 4.34 -6.60
C TRP A 263 6.81 4.47 -5.66
N ASN A 264 8.01 4.19 -6.19
CA ASN A 264 9.26 4.20 -5.43
C ASN A 264 10.04 5.46 -5.77
N ASN A 265 9.70 6.53 -5.11
CA ASN A 265 10.25 7.87 -5.35
C ASN A 265 10.62 8.60 -4.04
N GLU A 266 10.80 7.86 -2.94
CA GLU A 266 11.19 8.41 -1.65
C GLU A 266 12.46 9.24 -1.75
N ASN A 267 12.39 10.46 -1.20
CA ASN A 267 13.51 11.39 -1.16
C ASN A 267 14.11 11.71 -2.56
N GLN A 268 13.29 11.62 -3.62
CA GLN A 268 13.68 11.98 -4.98
C GLN A 268 12.77 13.09 -5.53
N PRO A 269 13.31 14.02 -6.33
CA PRO A 269 12.49 14.93 -7.09
C PRO A 269 11.70 14.16 -8.15
N VAL A 270 10.45 14.52 -8.33
CA VAL A 270 9.56 13.93 -9.35
C VAL A 270 8.79 15.01 -10.09
N THR A 271 8.32 14.66 -11.28
CA THR A 271 7.59 15.57 -12.15
C THR A 271 6.24 14.97 -12.54
N LEU A 272 5.19 15.78 -12.50
CA LEU A 272 3.91 15.51 -13.11
C LEU A 272 3.81 16.32 -14.41
N GLU A 273 3.76 15.62 -15.53
CA GLU A 273 3.51 16.24 -16.82
C GLU A 273 2.00 16.40 -17.04
N HIS A 274 1.56 17.61 -17.35
CA HIS A 274 0.18 17.95 -17.70
C HIS A 274 0.14 18.45 -19.12
N GLN A 275 -0.33 17.64 -20.04
CA GLN A 275 -0.46 17.96 -21.46
C GLN A 275 -1.91 18.30 -21.79
N THR A 276 -2.12 19.44 -22.44
CA THR A 276 -3.42 19.90 -22.95
C THR A 276 -3.25 20.44 -24.37
N PRO A 277 -4.33 20.79 -25.10
CA PRO A 277 -4.21 21.48 -26.40
C PRO A 277 -3.45 22.81 -26.33
N GLN A 278 -3.32 23.41 -25.14
CA GLN A 278 -2.58 24.66 -24.94
C GLN A 278 -1.07 24.43 -24.77
N GLY A 279 -0.64 23.19 -24.59
CA GLY A 279 0.76 22.80 -24.44
C GLY A 279 1.03 21.85 -23.30
N LEU A 280 2.31 21.60 -23.06
CA LEU A 280 2.82 20.77 -21.97
C LEU A 280 3.26 21.67 -20.80
N GLN A 281 2.75 21.39 -19.61
CA GLN A 281 3.20 21.93 -18.34
C GLN A 281 3.89 20.84 -17.53
N SER A 282 5.08 21.09 -17.04
CA SER A 282 5.78 20.23 -16.09
C SER A 282 5.64 20.82 -14.68
N ILE A 283 5.11 20.04 -13.75
CA ILE A 283 4.94 20.40 -12.34
C ILE A 283 5.95 19.60 -11.55
N GLU A 284 6.94 20.29 -10.99
CA GLU A 284 8.01 19.68 -10.20
C GLU A 284 7.62 19.60 -8.74
N PHE A 285 8.04 18.52 -8.08
CA PHE A 285 7.86 18.27 -6.65
C PHE A 285 9.22 18.02 -6.00
N GLU A 286 9.44 18.73 -4.91
CA GLU A 286 10.60 18.51 -4.06
C GLU A 286 10.61 17.08 -3.48
N PRO A 287 11.80 16.56 -3.14
CA PRO A 287 11.90 15.27 -2.49
C PRO A 287 11.08 15.20 -1.20
N VAL A 288 10.24 14.17 -1.07
CA VAL A 288 9.47 13.90 0.14
C VAL A 288 9.62 12.46 0.58
N PHE A 289 9.55 12.22 1.88
CA PHE A 289 9.48 10.88 2.44
C PHE A 289 8.02 10.53 2.75
N GLN A 290 7.35 9.89 1.81
CA GLN A 290 5.91 9.68 1.87
C GLN A 290 5.45 8.79 3.05
N PHE A 291 6.34 7.98 3.65
CA PHE A 291 6.04 7.24 4.89
C PHE A 291 5.89 8.19 6.10
N ALA A 292 6.68 9.26 6.17
CA ALA A 292 6.51 10.27 7.21
C ALA A 292 5.18 11.01 7.03
N ASN A 293 4.83 11.42 5.80
CA ASN A 293 3.54 12.04 5.51
C ASN A 293 2.35 11.12 5.87
N GLN A 294 2.49 9.81 5.63
CA GLN A 294 1.48 8.81 5.97
C GLN A 294 1.30 8.69 7.48
N LEU A 295 2.39 8.63 8.24
CA LEU A 295 2.35 8.57 9.71
C LEU A 295 1.78 9.85 10.30
N SER A 296 2.24 11.02 9.82
CA SER A 296 1.71 12.31 10.25
C SER A 296 0.20 12.40 10.03
N HIS A 297 -0.30 11.98 8.86
CA HIS A 297 -1.74 11.95 8.59
C HIS A 297 -2.51 11.02 9.52
N MET A 298 -1.94 9.87 9.92
CA MET A 298 -2.56 8.99 10.91
C MET A 298 -2.65 9.68 12.29
N CYS A 299 -1.59 10.38 12.71
CA CYS A 299 -1.61 11.19 13.95
C CYS A 299 -2.66 12.30 13.87
N ASP A 300 -2.75 13.01 12.74
CA ASP A 300 -3.76 14.05 12.52
C ASP A 300 -5.19 13.50 12.64
N CYS A 301 -5.45 12.30 12.10
CA CYS A 301 -6.75 11.64 12.21
C CYS A 301 -7.10 11.31 13.67
N LEU A 302 -6.13 10.87 14.47
CA LEU A 302 -6.34 10.60 15.90
C LEU A 302 -6.54 11.88 16.72
N GLU A 303 -5.89 12.96 16.35
CA GLU A 303 -6.01 14.27 17.02
C GLU A 303 -7.35 14.94 16.73
N THR A 304 -7.76 14.95 15.46
CA THR A 304 -8.91 15.73 15.00
C THR A 304 -10.19 14.92 14.90
N GLY A 305 -10.11 13.59 14.92
CA GLY A 305 -11.23 12.70 14.63
C GLY A 305 -11.64 12.68 13.13
N CYS A 306 -10.85 13.26 12.23
CA CYS A 306 -11.13 13.18 10.81
C CYS A 306 -10.95 11.75 10.28
N PRO A 307 -11.72 11.34 9.25
CA PRO A 307 -11.53 10.03 8.64
C PRO A 307 -10.19 9.96 7.93
N HIS A 308 -9.53 8.79 8.00
CA HIS A 308 -8.33 8.55 7.21
C HIS A 308 -8.69 8.53 5.72
N ARG A 309 -7.80 9.06 4.85
CA ARG A 309 -8.04 9.14 3.40
C ARG A 309 -8.13 7.80 2.68
N ILE A 310 -7.76 6.72 3.36
CA ILE A 310 -7.99 5.34 2.94
C ILE A 310 -8.86 4.71 4.01
N SER A 311 -10.15 4.57 3.73
CA SER A 311 -11.09 3.94 4.67
C SER A 311 -10.91 2.42 4.69
N PRO A 312 -11.29 1.74 5.76
CA PRO A 312 -11.29 0.27 5.80
C PRO A 312 -12.14 -0.36 4.68
N GLU A 313 -13.24 0.25 4.32
CA GLU A 313 -14.11 -0.20 3.22
C GLU A 313 -13.40 -0.12 1.86
N ASN A 314 -12.53 0.91 1.68
CA ASN A 314 -11.70 1.04 0.49
C ASN A 314 -10.73 -0.15 0.36
N SER A 315 -10.15 -0.61 1.48
CA SER A 315 -9.24 -1.77 1.49
C SER A 315 -9.99 -3.08 1.23
N ILE A 316 -11.22 -3.25 1.74
CA ILE A 316 -12.08 -4.40 1.37
C ILE A 316 -12.35 -4.40 -0.15
N ALA A 317 -12.75 -3.27 -0.71
CA ALA A 317 -13.00 -3.14 -2.14
C ALA A 317 -11.75 -3.43 -2.98
N GLN A 318 -10.57 -2.98 -2.52
CA GLN A 318 -9.28 -3.32 -3.11
C GLN A 318 -9.07 -4.83 -3.18
N MET A 319 -9.31 -5.54 -2.08
CA MET A 319 -9.11 -6.99 -2.03
C MET A 319 -10.13 -7.73 -2.91
N LYS A 320 -11.36 -7.25 -3.05
CA LYS A 320 -12.36 -7.82 -3.99
C LYS A 320 -11.88 -7.74 -5.44
N VAL A 321 -11.24 -6.65 -5.84
CA VAL A 321 -10.65 -6.53 -7.19
C VAL A 321 -9.49 -7.52 -7.38
N ILE A 322 -8.66 -7.72 -6.35
CA ILE A 322 -7.56 -8.70 -6.37
C ILE A 322 -8.12 -10.12 -6.48
N ASP A 323 -9.13 -10.48 -5.68
CA ASP A 323 -9.79 -11.79 -5.75
C ASP A 323 -10.39 -12.06 -7.14
N ALA A 324 -11.10 -11.07 -7.71
CA ALA A 324 -11.65 -11.16 -9.05
C ALA A 324 -10.57 -11.32 -10.15
N ALA A 325 -9.42 -10.67 -9.97
CA ALA A 325 -8.29 -10.82 -10.89
C ALA A 325 -7.70 -12.24 -10.82
N LEU A 326 -7.54 -12.81 -9.63
CA LEU A 326 -7.08 -14.18 -9.44
C LEU A 326 -8.08 -15.19 -10.02
N GLU A 327 -9.38 -14.97 -9.85
CA GLU A 327 -10.44 -15.78 -10.48
C GLU A 327 -10.38 -15.68 -12.01
N SER A 328 -10.18 -14.47 -12.55
CA SER A 328 -10.03 -14.27 -13.99
C SER A 328 -8.85 -15.03 -14.55
N VAL A 329 -7.71 -15.02 -13.87
CA VAL A 329 -6.54 -15.83 -14.26
C VAL A 329 -6.86 -17.33 -14.23
N ALA A 330 -7.51 -17.80 -13.18
CA ALA A 330 -7.82 -19.23 -13.02
C ALA A 330 -8.83 -19.74 -14.04
N THR A 331 -9.78 -18.91 -14.47
CA THR A 331 -10.86 -19.29 -15.38
C THR A 331 -10.61 -18.88 -16.83
N GLY A 332 -9.72 -17.95 -17.09
CA GLY A 332 -9.51 -17.33 -18.40
C GLY A 332 -10.68 -16.46 -18.88
N LYS A 333 -11.55 -16.03 -17.95
CA LYS A 333 -12.77 -15.28 -18.26
C LYS A 333 -12.77 -13.90 -17.60
N VAL A 334 -13.62 -13.02 -18.14
CA VAL A 334 -13.98 -11.78 -17.43
C VAL A 334 -14.78 -12.14 -16.18
N VAL A 335 -14.45 -11.51 -15.07
CA VAL A 335 -15.19 -11.60 -13.80
C VAL A 335 -15.95 -10.30 -13.58
N GLU A 336 -17.22 -10.39 -13.23
CA GLU A 336 -18.07 -9.25 -12.84
C GLU A 336 -18.03 -9.08 -11.30
N LEU A 337 -17.91 -7.84 -10.84
CA LEU A 337 -17.83 -7.45 -9.43
C LEU A 337 -19.17 -6.92 -8.92
#